data_da7d878eaa2ec8688a0754cfe40c41cc
#
_entry.id   da7d878eaa2ec8688a0754cfe40c41cc
#
_cell.length_a   1.000
_cell.length_b   1.000
_cell.length_c   1.000
_cell.angle_alpha   90.00
_cell.angle_beta   90.00
_cell.angle_gamma   90.00
#
_symmetry.space_group_name_H-M   'P 1'
#
loop_
_entity.id
_entity.type
_entity.pdbx_description
1 polymer ?
#
loop_
_entity_poly.entity_id
_entity_poly.type
_entity_poly.pdbx_seq_one_letter_code
_entity_poly.pdbx_strand_id
1 'polypeptide(L)' 'MDERKNNLLKVIVETYIKTVRPVGSKALCDMFNLSSATIRNEMALLEEMGYLEKNHISSGRIPSEVGYKYYEKN' A
#
# COMPACT_ATOMS: atom_id res chain seq x y z
N MET A 1 12.27 1.74 -7.72
CA MET A 1 10.89 1.22 -7.67
C MET A 1 10.10 1.82 -8.81
N ASP A 2 9.24 1.05 -9.46
CA ASP A 2 8.54 1.57 -10.62
C ASP A 2 7.43 2.55 -10.24
N GLU A 3 6.90 3.25 -11.24
CA GLU A 3 5.91 4.30 -11.03
C GLU A 3 4.61 3.78 -10.42
N ARG A 4 4.17 2.59 -10.85
CA ARG A 4 2.94 2.01 -10.30
C ARG A 4 3.07 1.72 -8.82
N LYS A 5 4.17 1.08 -8.40
CA LYS A 5 4.40 0.77 -6.99
C LYS A 5 4.57 2.05 -6.18
N ASN A 6 5.23 3.03 -6.74
CA ASN A 6 5.42 4.34 -6.13
C ASN A 6 4.07 5.00 -5.82
N ASN A 7 3.19 5.02 -6.82
CA ASN A 7 1.87 5.63 -6.68
C ASN A 7 1.00 4.86 -5.69
N LEU A 8 1.07 3.52 -5.74
CA LEU A 8 0.31 2.70 -4.80
C LEU A 8 0.77 2.93 -3.37
N LEU A 9 2.07 2.93 -3.14
CA LEU A 9 2.60 3.17 -1.80
C LEU A 9 2.19 4.54 -1.28
N LYS A 10 2.28 5.57 -2.13
CA LYS A 10 1.87 6.92 -1.76
C LYS A 10 0.41 6.95 -1.31
N VAL A 11 -0.49 6.35 -2.07
CA VAL A 11 -1.91 6.34 -1.73
C VAL A 11 -2.16 5.54 -0.47
N ILE A 12 -1.48 4.40 -0.29
CA ILE A 12 -1.63 3.59 0.92
C ILE A 12 -1.21 4.39 2.16
N VAL A 13 -0.07 5.07 2.10
CA VAL A 13 0.41 5.88 3.21
C VAL A 13 -0.57 7.01 3.52
N GLU A 14 -1.02 7.73 2.49
CA GLU A 14 -1.94 8.84 2.67
C GLU A 14 -3.28 8.39 3.23
N THR A 15 -3.80 7.28 2.75
CA THR A 15 -5.05 6.73 3.23
C THR A 15 -4.93 6.29 4.68
N TYR A 16 -3.83 5.63 5.02
CA TYR A 16 -3.60 5.19 6.39
C TYR A 16 -3.48 6.38 7.35
N ILE A 17 -2.80 7.44 6.94
CA ILE A 17 -2.69 8.65 7.76
C ILE A 17 -4.07 9.22 8.08
N LYS A 18 -4.98 9.20 7.10
CA LYS A 18 -6.32 9.75 7.27
C LYS A 18 -7.23 8.87 8.12
N THR A 19 -7.16 7.56 7.93
CA THR A 19 -8.14 6.63 8.51
C THR A 19 -7.60 5.86 9.71
N VAL A 20 -6.28 5.74 9.82
CA VAL A 20 -5.60 4.91 10.82
C VAL A 20 -6.11 3.47 10.77
N ARG A 21 -6.49 3.00 9.59
CA ARG A 21 -6.98 1.65 9.35
C ARG A 21 -6.18 0.98 8.25
N PRO A 22 -5.99 -0.33 8.33
CA PRO A 22 -5.30 -1.04 7.25
C PRO A 22 -5.99 -0.82 5.92
N VAL A 23 -5.20 -0.71 4.86
CA VAL A 23 -5.72 -0.43 3.52
C VAL A 23 -5.90 -1.75 2.78
N GLY A 24 -7.12 -2.01 2.32
CA GLY A 24 -7.45 -3.21 1.57
C GLY A 24 -7.31 -2.99 0.07
N SER A 25 -7.23 -4.11 -0.66
CA SER A 25 -7.06 -4.05 -2.11
C SER A 25 -8.26 -3.45 -2.84
N LYS A 26 -9.46 -3.63 -2.29
CA LYS A 26 -10.68 -3.17 -2.96
C LYS A 26 -10.68 -1.65 -3.20
N ALA A 27 -10.30 -0.89 -2.18
CA ALA A 27 -10.26 0.57 -2.32
C ALA A 27 -9.25 0.99 -3.41
N LEU A 28 -8.13 0.29 -3.47
CA LEU A 28 -7.10 0.59 -4.46
C LEU A 28 -7.52 0.21 -5.87
N CYS A 29 -8.29 -0.87 -6.01
CA CYS A 29 -8.82 -1.27 -7.33
C CYS A 29 -9.66 -0.16 -7.93
N ASP A 30 -10.53 0.45 -7.12
CA ASP A 30 -11.38 1.52 -7.58
C ASP A 30 -10.59 2.77 -7.96
N MET A 31 -9.58 3.10 -7.16
CA MET A 31 -8.78 4.30 -7.38
C MET A 31 -7.87 4.17 -8.59
N PHE A 32 -7.31 2.99 -8.83
CA PHE A 32 -6.32 2.79 -9.89
C PHE A 32 -6.88 2.13 -11.13
N ASN A 33 -8.16 1.74 -11.10
CA ASN A 33 -8.81 1.03 -12.20
C ASN A 33 -8.01 -0.22 -12.62
N LEU A 34 -7.59 -0.98 -11.63
CA LEU A 34 -6.84 -2.22 -11.83
C LEU A 34 -7.60 -3.37 -11.18
N SER A 35 -7.35 -4.59 -11.66
CA SER A 35 -7.98 -5.77 -11.08
C SER A 35 -7.48 -6.03 -9.67
N SER A 36 -8.31 -6.73 -8.87
CA SER A 36 -7.90 -7.07 -7.50
C SER A 36 -6.68 -7.97 -7.49
N ALA A 37 -6.53 -8.84 -8.49
CA ALA A 37 -5.35 -9.69 -8.58
C ALA A 37 -4.09 -8.86 -8.78
N THR A 38 -4.14 -7.87 -9.67
CA THR A 38 -3.01 -6.98 -9.92
C THR A 38 -2.65 -6.18 -8.67
N ILE A 39 -3.67 -5.60 -8.01
CA ILE A 39 -3.43 -4.81 -6.80
C ILE A 39 -2.83 -5.68 -5.69
N ARG A 40 -3.39 -6.86 -5.46
CA ARG A 40 -2.85 -7.75 -4.42
C ARG A 40 -1.42 -8.17 -4.71
N ASN A 41 -1.11 -8.42 -5.99
CA ASN A 41 0.25 -8.75 -6.38
C ASN A 41 1.21 -7.60 -6.11
N GLU A 42 0.83 -6.39 -6.46
CA GLU A 42 1.66 -5.21 -6.20
C GLU A 42 1.84 -4.97 -4.71
N MET A 43 0.78 -5.15 -3.91
CA MET A 43 0.87 -5.00 -2.46
C MET A 43 1.81 -6.05 -1.85
N ALA A 44 1.75 -7.27 -2.35
CA ALA A 44 2.64 -8.34 -1.89
C ALA A 44 4.10 -8.01 -2.19
N LEU A 45 4.37 -7.45 -3.36
CA LEU A 45 5.73 -7.04 -3.72
C LEU A 45 6.22 -5.88 -2.85
N LEU A 46 5.35 -4.91 -2.57
CA LEU A 46 5.70 -3.81 -1.66
C LEU A 46 5.99 -4.32 -0.26
N GLU A 47 5.24 -5.30 0.20
CA GLU A 47 5.47 -5.92 1.50
C GLU A 47 6.82 -6.65 1.51
N GLU A 48 7.10 -7.40 0.46
CA GLU A 48 8.36 -8.12 0.32
C GLU A 48 9.55 -7.18 0.29
N MET A 49 9.38 -6.01 -0.32
CA MET A 49 10.42 -4.98 -0.36
C MET A 49 10.58 -4.24 0.95
N GLY A 50 9.71 -4.48 1.92
CA GLY A 50 9.79 -3.87 3.23
C GLY A 50 9.03 -2.58 3.41
N TYR A 51 8.25 -2.15 2.42
CA TYR A 51 7.50 -0.89 2.49
C TYR A 51 6.14 -1.01 3.14
N LEU A 52 5.56 -2.21 3.16
CA LEU A 52 4.27 -2.47 3.79
C LEU A 52 4.39 -3.62 4.78
N GLU A 53 3.46 -3.66 5.72
CA GLU A 53 3.36 -4.73 6.70
C GLU A 53 1.95 -5.30 6.72
N LYS A 54 1.85 -6.58 6.98
CA LYS A 54 0.57 -7.25 7.16
C LYS A 54 -0.04 -6.84 8.48
N ASN A 55 -1.34 -6.62 8.45
CA ASN A 55 -2.09 -6.39 9.68
C ASN A 55 -2.60 -7.74 10.19
N HIS A 56 -2.40 -8.04 11.47
CA HIS A 56 -2.80 -9.32 12.06
C HIS A 56 -4.30 -9.47 12.22
N ILE A 57 -5.04 -8.38 12.18
CA ILE A 57 -6.49 -8.38 12.45
C ILE A 57 -7.29 -8.49 11.16
N SER A 58 -6.76 -8.00 10.06
CA SER A 58 -7.46 -7.99 8.79
C SER A 58 -6.51 -8.34 7.65
N SER A 59 -7.07 -8.47 6.43
CA SER A 59 -6.27 -8.75 5.24
C SER A 59 -5.61 -7.49 4.66
N GLY A 60 -5.89 -6.32 5.23
CA GLY A 60 -5.29 -5.08 4.76
C GLY A 60 -3.81 -4.96 5.08
N ARG A 61 -3.21 -3.89 4.57
CA ARG A 61 -1.80 -3.59 4.79
C ARG A 61 -1.64 -2.23 5.42
N ILE A 62 -0.59 -2.08 6.21
CA ILE A 62 -0.22 -0.79 6.78
C ILE A 62 1.19 -0.44 6.31
N PRO A 63 1.54 0.86 6.24
CA PRO A 63 2.90 1.24 5.87
C PRO A 63 3.88 0.87 6.98
N SER A 64 5.05 0.39 6.59
CA SER A 64 6.14 0.18 7.54
C SER A 64 6.85 1.51 7.80
N GLU A 65 7.78 1.51 8.76
CA GLU A 65 8.61 2.68 9.00
C GLU A 65 9.39 3.06 7.74
N VAL A 66 9.91 2.06 7.04
CA VAL A 66 10.62 2.28 5.78
C VAL A 66 9.69 2.88 4.72
N GLY A 67 8.45 2.41 4.68
CA GLY A 67 7.44 2.95 3.75
C GLY A 67 7.15 4.42 4.01
N TYR A 68 7.01 4.80 5.27
CA TYR A 68 6.83 6.21 5.63
C TYR A 68 8.01 7.06 5.21
N LYS A 69 9.21 6.59 5.49
CA LYS A 69 10.43 7.33 5.13
C LYS A 69 10.55 7.52 3.63
N TYR A 70 10.25 6.49 2.87
CA TYR A 70 10.27 6.58 1.42
C TYR A 70 9.25 7.61 0.92
N TYR A 71 8.06 7.57 1.48
CA TYR A 71 6.99 8.51 1.14
C TYR A 71 7.40 9.95 1.43
N GLU A 72 8.02 10.19 2.57
CA GLU A 72 8.46 11.54 2.96
C GLU A 72 9.52 12.11 2.03
N LYS A 73 10.40 11.26 1.52
CA LYS A 73 11.48 11.68 0.62
C LYS A 73 11.01 11.92 -0.81
N ASN A 74 9.93 11.31 -1.17
CA ASN A 74 9.39 11.38 -2.51
C ASN A 74 8.01 12.01 -2.49
#